data_b9da2439ab859d1bba79ad717c25fc41
#
_entry.id   b9da2439ab859d1bba79ad717c25fc41
#
_cell.length_a   1.000
_cell.length_b   1.000
_cell.length_c   1.000
_cell.angle_alpha   90.00
_cell.angle_beta   90.00
_cell.angle_gamma   90.00
#
_symmetry.space_group_name_H-M   'P 1'
#
loop_
_entity.id
_entity.type
_entity.pdbx_description
1 polymer ?
#
loop_
_entity_poly.entity_id
_entity_poly.type
_entity_poly.pdbx_seq_one_letter_code
_entity_poly.pdbx_strand_id
1 'polypeptide(L)'
;MRDTVRLAAIVLVSSALLQAQSPAPFKLGTFERQGKVFVGIVTGNTTVIEFAAARDMKDLISRYTALRPQIVAAVAAASRVGANRPANVYDLSAVKTLPPIMYPTTMLNVAVNYREHDVEMSQVREAAPGQTAPTAGSALPGTKSAPGYWERGADDTRWNPYMFLKAPAAVTANGEPIKLPPGRTQVDWECEMGVVIGREAHRVSAAQAADYIFGYTLENDVSDRGGRGDNRYGSDWVIGKSHDSFAPMGPFITPKEFVADPRKIAIAVDLNGMRIQDGATSLMIHDVFEQVAYGSNIITLRAGDVIATGTPAGVGSARTPPIYLKAGDRISCTYDGVGTLANPVVQEK
;
A
#
# COMPACT_ATOMS: atom_id res chain seq x y z
N MET A 1 -37.11 -50.87 -58.59
CA MET A 1 -36.85 -49.52 -58.11
C MET A 1 -36.73 -49.62 -56.58
N ARG A 2 -35.52 -49.58 -56.04
CA ARG A 2 -35.24 -49.69 -54.62
C ARG A 2 -34.62 -48.38 -54.20
N ASP A 3 -35.34 -47.59 -53.43
CA ASP A 3 -34.87 -46.32 -52.85
C ASP A 3 -34.05 -46.63 -51.63
N THR A 4 -32.78 -46.22 -51.68
CA THR A 4 -31.84 -46.28 -50.57
C THR A 4 -31.83 -44.95 -49.83
N VAL A 5 -32.47 -44.87 -48.67
CA VAL A 5 -32.40 -43.75 -47.77
C VAL A 5 -31.06 -43.80 -47.02
N ARG A 6 -30.18 -42.81 -47.24
CA ARG A 6 -28.95 -42.62 -46.48
C ARG A 6 -29.28 -41.78 -45.26
N LEU A 7 -29.20 -42.37 -44.07
CA LEU A 7 -29.20 -41.62 -42.79
C LEU A 7 -27.84 -40.94 -42.61
N ALA A 8 -27.83 -39.62 -42.58
CA ALA A 8 -26.66 -38.87 -42.17
C ALA A 8 -26.69 -38.72 -40.64
N ALA A 9 -25.74 -39.31 -39.93
CA ALA A 9 -25.54 -39.14 -38.50
C ALA A 9 -24.86 -37.79 -38.26
N ILE A 10 -25.59 -36.83 -37.69
CA ILE A 10 -25.02 -35.56 -37.21
C ILE A 10 -24.38 -35.83 -35.85
N VAL A 11 -23.05 -35.85 -35.78
CA VAL A 11 -22.29 -35.86 -34.53
C VAL A 11 -22.26 -34.44 -34.01
N LEU A 12 -23.07 -34.14 -33.00
CA LEU A 12 -23.01 -32.94 -32.20
C LEU A 12 -21.79 -33.04 -31.28
N VAL A 13 -20.70 -32.39 -31.66
CA VAL A 13 -19.56 -32.13 -30.78
C VAL A 13 -19.96 -31.01 -29.84
N SER A 14 -20.39 -31.37 -28.63
CA SER A 14 -20.60 -30.42 -27.54
C SER A 14 -19.23 -29.90 -27.08
N SER A 15 -18.79 -28.78 -27.62
CA SER A 15 -17.68 -27.99 -27.06
C SER A 15 -18.17 -27.37 -25.74
N ALA A 16 -17.97 -28.06 -24.62
CA ALA A 16 -18.07 -27.50 -23.31
C ALA A 16 -16.96 -26.44 -23.19
N LEU A 17 -17.31 -25.19 -23.42
CA LEU A 17 -16.50 -24.03 -23.00
C LEU A 17 -16.33 -24.16 -21.50
N LEU A 18 -15.18 -24.68 -21.05
CA LEU A 18 -14.72 -24.49 -19.67
C LEU A 18 -14.60 -22.97 -19.48
N GLN A 19 -15.63 -22.33 -18.95
CA GLN A 19 -15.46 -21.00 -18.37
C GLN A 19 -14.42 -21.15 -17.25
N ALA A 20 -13.22 -20.64 -17.50
CA ALA A 20 -12.20 -20.55 -16.48
C ALA A 20 -12.77 -19.69 -15.35
N GLN A 21 -13.23 -20.34 -14.28
CA GLN A 21 -13.66 -19.65 -13.08
C GLN A 21 -12.50 -18.77 -12.63
N SER A 22 -12.80 -17.49 -12.34
CA SER A 22 -11.81 -16.61 -11.74
C SER A 22 -11.23 -17.28 -10.50
N PRO A 23 -9.92 -17.25 -10.31
CA PRO A 23 -9.31 -17.89 -9.15
C PRO A 23 -9.88 -17.30 -7.85
N ALA A 24 -10.00 -18.13 -6.82
CA ALA A 24 -10.37 -17.63 -5.49
C ALA A 24 -9.37 -16.55 -5.06
N PRO A 25 -9.85 -15.42 -4.48
CA PRO A 25 -8.98 -14.35 -4.04
C PRO A 25 -7.93 -14.83 -3.04
N PHE A 26 -6.72 -14.32 -3.19
CA PHE A 26 -5.60 -14.57 -2.28
C PHE A 26 -4.80 -13.29 -2.07
N LYS A 27 -4.00 -13.28 -1.01
CA LYS A 27 -3.01 -12.25 -0.73
C LYS A 27 -1.62 -12.87 -0.65
N LEU A 28 -0.59 -12.06 -0.69
CA LEU A 28 0.80 -12.50 -0.64
C LEU A 28 1.51 -11.83 0.53
N GLY A 29 2.29 -12.59 1.27
CA GLY A 29 3.00 -12.09 2.44
C GLY A 29 4.36 -12.75 2.62
N THR A 30 5.18 -12.17 3.46
CA THR A 30 6.44 -12.73 3.94
C THR A 30 6.26 -13.18 5.38
N PHE A 31 6.73 -14.37 5.68
CA PHE A 31 6.53 -15.02 6.97
C PHE A 31 7.82 -15.63 7.50
N GLU A 32 7.86 -15.82 8.82
CA GLU A 32 8.90 -16.58 9.48
C GLU A 32 8.29 -17.72 10.30
N ARG A 33 8.90 -18.89 10.19
CA ARG A 33 8.59 -20.04 11.04
C ARG A 33 9.85 -20.82 11.36
N GLN A 34 10.14 -20.99 12.65
CA GLN A 34 11.32 -21.72 13.15
C GLN A 34 12.65 -21.19 12.56
N GLY A 35 12.78 -19.85 12.46
CA GLY A 35 13.95 -19.18 11.91
C GLY A 35 14.06 -19.19 10.37
N LYS A 36 13.12 -19.84 9.66
CA LYS A 36 13.06 -19.83 8.20
C LYS A 36 12.11 -18.73 7.71
N VAL A 37 12.63 -17.80 6.91
CA VAL A 37 11.82 -16.79 6.20
C VAL A 37 11.35 -17.36 4.85
N PHE A 38 10.08 -17.14 4.51
CA PHE A 38 9.50 -17.64 3.26
C PHE A 38 8.39 -16.73 2.74
N VAL A 39 8.12 -16.83 1.44
CA VAL A 39 6.97 -16.20 0.81
C VAL A 39 5.76 -17.11 1.00
N GLY A 40 4.62 -16.54 1.41
CA GLY A 40 3.38 -17.27 1.61
C GLY A 40 2.22 -16.69 0.83
N ILE A 41 1.31 -17.58 0.43
CA ILE A 41 0.02 -17.25 -0.16
C ILE A 41 -1.01 -17.33 0.96
N VAL A 42 -1.76 -16.25 1.17
CA VAL A 42 -2.78 -16.15 2.24
C VAL A 42 -4.16 -16.35 1.64
N THR A 43 -4.93 -17.27 2.20
CA THR A 43 -6.31 -17.54 1.82
C THR A 43 -7.25 -17.40 3.02
N GLY A 44 -8.43 -16.84 2.82
CA GLY A 44 -9.45 -16.67 3.87
C GLY A 44 -8.97 -15.87 5.09
N ASN A 45 -7.88 -15.10 4.97
CA ASN A 45 -7.23 -14.34 6.07
C ASN A 45 -6.79 -15.19 7.28
N THR A 46 -6.78 -16.50 7.18
CA THR A 46 -6.45 -17.43 8.29
C THR A 46 -5.41 -18.48 7.92
N THR A 47 -5.21 -18.74 6.65
CA THR A 47 -4.36 -19.83 6.15
C THR A 47 -3.22 -19.29 5.32
N VAL A 48 -2.01 -19.78 5.58
CA VAL A 48 -0.78 -19.46 4.85
C VAL A 48 -0.27 -20.71 4.15
N ILE A 49 -0.04 -20.62 2.85
CA ILE A 49 0.58 -21.68 2.04
C ILE A 49 2.00 -21.23 1.74
N GLU A 50 3.00 -21.94 2.24
CA GLU A 50 4.41 -21.66 1.91
C GLU A 50 4.64 -21.89 0.42
N PHE A 51 5.23 -20.89 -0.26
CA PHE A 51 5.45 -20.90 -1.70
C PHE A 51 6.95 -20.87 -2.02
N ALA A 52 7.53 -22.04 -2.20
CA ALA A 52 8.98 -22.23 -2.36
C ALA A 52 9.52 -21.85 -3.75
N ALA A 53 8.65 -21.57 -4.75
CA ALA A 53 9.07 -21.23 -6.10
C ALA A 53 9.64 -19.82 -6.26
N ALA A 54 9.52 -18.98 -5.22
CA ALA A 54 10.11 -17.65 -5.14
C ALA A 54 11.07 -17.57 -3.95
N ARG A 55 12.20 -16.88 -4.13
CA ARG A 55 13.23 -16.68 -3.08
C ARG A 55 12.76 -15.67 -2.02
N ASP A 56 12.14 -14.61 -2.48
CA ASP A 56 11.59 -13.51 -1.68
C ASP A 56 10.43 -12.85 -2.43
N MET A 57 9.80 -11.86 -1.80
CA MET A 57 8.64 -11.18 -2.39
C MET A 57 9.00 -10.42 -3.66
N LYS A 58 10.17 -9.80 -3.76
CA LYS A 58 10.59 -9.08 -5.00
C LYS A 58 10.81 -10.05 -6.15
N ASP A 59 11.38 -11.22 -5.89
CA ASP A 59 11.51 -12.30 -6.89
C ASP A 59 10.12 -12.79 -7.35
N LEU A 60 9.18 -12.99 -6.41
CA LEU A 60 7.80 -13.36 -6.77
C LEU A 60 7.15 -12.29 -7.64
N ILE A 61 7.21 -11.02 -7.23
CA ILE A 61 6.62 -9.90 -7.96
C ILE A 61 7.17 -9.83 -9.39
N SER A 62 8.49 -9.86 -9.54
CA SER A 62 9.16 -9.75 -10.85
C SER A 62 8.83 -10.90 -11.80
N ARG A 63 8.52 -12.08 -11.25
CA ARG A 63 8.21 -13.30 -11.99
C ARG A 63 6.72 -13.68 -11.93
N TYR A 64 5.86 -12.78 -11.46
CA TYR A 64 4.46 -13.08 -11.14
C TYR A 64 3.71 -13.73 -12.30
N THR A 65 3.85 -13.22 -13.51
CA THR A 65 3.17 -13.79 -14.69
C THR A 65 3.51 -15.27 -14.88
N ALA A 66 4.76 -15.66 -14.69
CA ALA A 66 5.20 -17.05 -14.82
C ALA A 66 4.79 -17.91 -13.60
N LEU A 67 4.76 -17.33 -12.40
CA LEU A 67 4.46 -18.04 -11.16
C LEU A 67 2.95 -18.12 -10.84
N ARG A 68 2.14 -17.22 -11.40
CA ARG A 68 0.70 -17.15 -11.13
C ARG A 68 -0.06 -18.47 -11.33
N PRO A 69 0.18 -19.27 -12.38
CA PRO A 69 -0.49 -20.57 -12.51
C PRO A 69 -0.20 -21.51 -11.34
N GLN A 70 1.03 -21.50 -10.81
CA GLN A 70 1.41 -22.32 -9.64
C GLN A 70 0.75 -21.81 -8.36
N ILE A 71 0.65 -20.47 -8.19
CA ILE A 71 -0.06 -19.85 -7.07
C ILE A 71 -1.53 -20.27 -7.08
N VAL A 72 -2.20 -20.14 -8.22
CA VAL A 72 -3.62 -20.51 -8.37
C VAL A 72 -3.83 -22.00 -8.09
N ALA A 73 -2.94 -22.86 -8.57
CA ALA A 73 -2.98 -24.30 -8.30
C ALA A 73 -2.81 -24.61 -6.80
N ALA A 74 -1.90 -23.92 -6.11
CA ALA A 74 -1.69 -24.07 -4.68
C ALA A 74 -2.92 -23.63 -3.87
N VAL A 75 -3.55 -22.51 -4.23
CA VAL A 75 -4.80 -22.03 -3.63
C VAL A 75 -5.92 -23.06 -3.81
N ALA A 76 -6.11 -23.57 -5.03
CA ALA A 76 -7.12 -24.57 -5.33
C ALA A 76 -6.88 -25.90 -4.60
N ALA A 77 -5.62 -26.31 -4.44
CA ALA A 77 -5.26 -27.49 -3.66
C ALA A 77 -5.57 -27.32 -2.18
N ALA A 78 -5.19 -26.19 -1.58
CA ALA A 78 -5.46 -25.90 -0.18
C ALA A 78 -6.97 -25.81 0.15
N SER A 79 -7.80 -25.38 -0.79
CA SER A 79 -9.26 -25.32 -0.61
C SER A 79 -9.94 -26.69 -0.60
N ARG A 80 -9.27 -27.74 -1.10
CA ARG A 80 -9.82 -29.11 -1.19
C ARG A 80 -9.45 -29.99 0.01
N VAL A 81 -8.63 -29.49 0.92
CA VAL A 81 -8.07 -30.30 1.98
C VAL A 81 -9.05 -30.42 3.14
N GLY A 82 -9.51 -31.67 3.39
CA GLY A 82 -10.17 -32.07 4.63
C GLY A 82 -9.17 -32.24 5.78
N ALA A 83 -9.26 -33.32 6.56
CA ALA A 83 -8.43 -33.58 7.75
C ALA A 83 -6.90 -33.72 7.47
N ASN A 84 -6.47 -33.95 6.23
CA ASN A 84 -5.04 -34.12 5.87
C ASN A 84 -4.47 -32.85 5.26
N ARG A 85 -4.06 -31.91 6.10
CA ARG A 85 -3.44 -30.65 5.70
C ARG A 85 -2.01 -30.89 5.18
N PRO A 86 -1.63 -30.34 3.98
CA PRO A 86 -0.27 -30.44 3.48
C PRO A 86 0.74 -29.82 4.43
N ALA A 87 1.96 -30.36 4.46
CA ALA A 87 3.02 -29.94 5.40
C ALA A 87 3.45 -28.46 5.21
N ASN A 88 3.20 -27.87 4.06
CA ASN A 88 3.50 -26.47 3.73
C ASN A 88 2.31 -25.51 3.92
N VAL A 89 1.25 -25.96 4.57
CA VAL A 89 0.06 -25.13 4.86
C VAL A 89 -0.07 -24.92 6.36
N TYR A 90 -0.11 -23.68 6.80
CA TYR A 90 -0.11 -23.27 8.20
C TYR A 90 -1.34 -22.43 8.54
N ASP A 91 -1.71 -22.38 9.81
CA ASP A 91 -2.56 -21.31 10.33
C ASP A 91 -1.76 -20.01 10.37
N LEU A 92 -2.38 -18.91 10.04
CA LEU A 92 -1.71 -17.59 10.09
C LEU A 92 -1.17 -17.29 11.50
N SER A 93 -1.86 -17.73 12.54
CA SER A 93 -1.42 -17.60 13.94
C SER A 93 -0.21 -18.45 14.32
N ALA A 94 0.14 -19.45 13.50
CA ALA A 94 1.28 -20.35 13.74
C ALA A 94 2.59 -19.89 13.06
N VAL A 95 2.55 -18.75 12.37
CA VAL A 95 3.70 -18.14 11.71
C VAL A 95 3.83 -16.67 12.11
N LYS A 96 5.05 -16.15 12.14
CA LYS A 96 5.30 -14.72 12.32
C LYS A 96 5.10 -14.01 11.00
N THR A 97 4.22 -13.01 10.96
CA THR A 97 4.07 -12.12 9.79
C THR A 97 5.19 -11.11 9.81
N LEU A 98 5.91 -10.99 8.69
CA LEU A 98 6.94 -9.99 8.44
C LEU A 98 6.38 -8.91 7.48
N PRO A 99 7.08 -7.78 7.29
CA PRO A 99 6.69 -6.85 6.24
C PRO A 99 6.61 -7.60 4.90
N PRO A 100 5.56 -7.41 4.10
CA PRO A 100 5.40 -8.17 2.85
C PRO A 100 6.59 -7.96 1.91
N ILE A 101 7.18 -6.75 1.91
CA ILE A 101 8.46 -6.43 1.27
C ILE A 101 9.39 -5.92 2.38
N MET A 102 10.32 -6.75 2.82
CA MET A 102 11.18 -6.46 3.97
C MET A 102 12.12 -5.28 3.73
N TYR A 103 12.60 -5.11 2.50
CA TYR A 103 13.55 -4.07 2.11
C TYR A 103 13.18 -3.56 0.71
N PRO A 104 12.15 -2.72 0.57
CA PRO A 104 11.90 -2.04 -0.69
C PRO A 104 13.13 -1.22 -1.09
N THR A 105 13.44 -1.17 -2.38
CA THR A 105 14.60 -0.39 -2.83
C THR A 105 14.29 1.10 -2.75
N THR A 106 13.05 1.46 -3.07
CA THR A 106 12.55 2.83 -3.01
C THR A 106 11.20 2.85 -2.30
N MET A 107 11.04 3.79 -1.37
CA MET A 107 9.78 4.15 -0.76
C MET A 107 9.53 5.63 -1.02
N LEU A 108 8.54 5.92 -1.84
CA LEU A 108 8.04 7.28 -2.08
C LEU A 108 6.75 7.47 -1.30
N ASN A 109 6.68 8.52 -0.51
CA ASN A 109 5.46 8.91 0.18
C ASN A 109 4.94 10.23 -0.38
N VAL A 110 3.63 10.35 -0.51
CA VAL A 110 2.97 11.52 -1.10
C VAL A 110 2.37 12.38 0.00
N ALA A 111 2.96 13.56 0.20
CA ALA A 111 2.46 14.49 1.22
C ALA A 111 1.18 15.19 0.74
N VAL A 112 0.25 15.38 1.68
CA VAL A 112 -0.93 16.26 1.52
C VAL A 112 -1.77 15.92 0.29
N ASN A 113 -2.03 14.65 0.04
CA ASN A 113 -2.72 14.18 -1.17
C ASN A 113 -4.25 14.02 -1.02
N TYR A 114 -4.83 14.46 0.09
CA TYR A 114 -6.27 14.50 0.28
C TYR A 114 -6.70 15.93 0.56
N ARG A 115 -7.77 16.38 -0.08
CA ARG A 115 -8.20 17.78 -0.02
C ARG A 115 -8.48 18.26 1.41
N GLU A 116 -9.20 17.45 2.18
CA GLU A 116 -9.52 17.78 3.56
C GLU A 116 -8.27 17.78 4.45
N HIS A 117 -7.31 16.87 4.19
CA HIS A 117 -6.03 16.85 4.87
C HIS A 117 -5.19 18.09 4.55
N ASP A 118 -5.21 18.58 3.31
CA ASP A 118 -4.55 19.82 2.94
C ASP A 118 -5.12 21.03 3.70
N VAL A 119 -6.44 21.08 3.83
CA VAL A 119 -7.11 22.15 4.60
C VAL A 119 -6.70 22.11 6.08
N GLU A 120 -6.76 20.93 6.73
CA GLU A 120 -6.39 20.80 8.14
C GLU A 120 -4.90 21.13 8.39
N MET A 121 -4.00 20.70 7.51
CA MET A 121 -2.55 20.99 7.64
C MET A 121 -2.23 22.46 7.37
N SER A 122 -3.00 23.15 6.55
CA SER A 122 -2.87 24.59 6.36
C SER A 122 -3.22 25.35 7.63
N GLN A 123 -4.29 24.95 8.32
CA GLN A 123 -4.68 25.55 9.61
C GLN A 123 -3.60 25.34 10.69
N VAL A 124 -2.98 24.15 10.74
CA VAL A 124 -1.86 23.89 11.66
C VAL A 124 -0.66 24.81 11.39
N ARG A 125 -0.35 25.07 10.12
CA ARG A 125 0.75 25.97 9.74
C ARG A 125 0.44 27.43 10.07
N GLU A 126 -0.78 27.90 9.84
CA GLU A 126 -1.21 29.26 10.19
C GLU A 126 -1.16 29.52 11.70
N ALA A 127 -1.42 28.49 12.51
CA ALA A 127 -1.33 28.59 13.96
C ALA A 127 0.11 28.61 14.50
N ALA A 128 1.12 28.29 13.68
CA ALA A 128 2.53 28.25 14.08
C ALA A 128 3.18 29.65 13.92
N PRO A 129 3.72 30.25 14.98
CA PRO A 129 4.35 31.58 14.90
C PRO A 129 5.51 31.61 13.90
N GLY A 130 5.47 32.56 12.95
CA GLY A 130 6.57 32.85 12.03
C GLY A 130 6.64 32.05 10.74
N GLN A 131 5.67 31.20 10.44
CA GLN A 131 5.56 30.51 9.16
C GLN A 131 4.40 31.10 8.35
N THR A 132 4.70 31.80 7.26
CA THR A 132 3.72 32.10 6.22
C THR A 132 3.50 30.83 5.41
N ALA A 133 2.37 30.13 5.65
CA ALA A 133 1.97 29.04 4.80
C ALA A 133 1.72 29.54 3.37
N PRO A 134 2.13 28.81 2.32
CA PRO A 134 1.51 28.97 1.03
C PRO A 134 0.02 28.68 1.23
N THR A 135 -0.85 29.62 0.86
CA THR A 135 -2.30 29.42 0.94
C THR A 135 -2.68 28.14 0.21
N ALA A 136 -3.41 27.26 0.91
CA ALA A 136 -3.96 26.04 0.29
C ALA A 136 -4.63 26.42 -1.05
N GLY A 137 -4.21 25.77 -2.12
CA GLY A 137 -4.74 26.06 -3.47
C GLY A 137 -4.12 27.21 -4.22
N SER A 138 -3.18 27.98 -3.67
CA SER A 138 -2.38 28.91 -4.46
C SER A 138 -1.22 28.15 -5.13
N ALA A 139 -1.48 27.58 -6.31
CA ALA A 139 -0.37 27.25 -7.20
C ALA A 139 0.47 28.52 -7.37
N LEU A 140 1.76 28.48 -7.08
CA LEU A 140 2.67 29.57 -7.43
C LEU A 140 2.45 29.89 -8.92
N PRO A 141 2.31 31.16 -9.30
CA PRO A 141 2.15 31.51 -10.71
C PRO A 141 3.23 30.85 -11.55
N GLY A 142 2.84 30.01 -12.52
CA GLY A 142 3.75 29.29 -13.40
C GLY A 142 4.09 27.84 -13.03
N THR A 143 3.56 27.25 -11.91
CA THR A 143 3.89 25.88 -11.50
C THR A 143 2.85 24.84 -11.91
N LYS A 144 1.93 25.15 -12.78
CA LYS A 144 0.86 24.23 -13.26
C LYS A 144 1.39 22.99 -14.00
N SER A 145 2.60 23.05 -14.49
CA SER A 145 3.25 21.97 -15.21
C SER A 145 4.73 21.91 -14.83
N ALA A 146 5.27 20.71 -14.72
CA ALA A 146 6.71 20.49 -14.62
C ALA A 146 7.17 19.87 -15.95
N PRO A 147 7.57 20.68 -16.94
CA PRO A 147 7.90 20.19 -18.29
C PRO A 147 8.93 19.05 -18.24
N GLY A 148 8.63 17.94 -18.93
CA GLY A 148 9.42 16.74 -18.93
C GLY A 148 9.25 15.82 -17.70
N TYR A 149 8.54 16.27 -16.65
CA TYR A 149 8.21 15.46 -15.47
C TYR A 149 6.71 15.25 -15.31
N TRP A 150 5.94 16.33 -15.40
CA TRP A 150 4.50 16.30 -15.18
C TRP A 150 3.81 17.31 -16.08
N GLU A 151 3.34 16.85 -17.25
CA GLU A 151 2.62 17.68 -18.20
C GLU A 151 1.12 17.45 -18.07
N ARG A 152 0.36 18.54 -17.97
CA ARG A 152 -1.08 18.53 -17.74
C ARG A 152 -1.78 19.50 -18.69
N GLY A 153 -3.07 19.26 -18.90
CA GLY A 153 -3.92 20.20 -19.63
C GLY A 153 -3.98 21.57 -18.95
N ALA A 154 -4.23 22.62 -19.72
CA ALA A 154 -4.30 23.99 -19.22
C ALA A 154 -5.39 24.19 -18.13
N ASP A 155 -6.41 23.33 -18.13
CA ASP A 155 -7.54 23.38 -17.19
C ASP A 155 -7.23 22.69 -15.85
N ASP A 156 -6.16 21.89 -15.77
CA ASP A 156 -5.75 21.28 -14.51
C ASP A 156 -5.03 22.30 -13.62
N THR A 157 -5.72 22.76 -12.60
CA THR A 157 -5.24 23.79 -11.67
C THR A 157 -4.62 23.21 -10.40
N ARG A 158 -4.57 21.87 -10.25
CA ARG A 158 -3.95 21.23 -9.09
C ARG A 158 -2.44 21.49 -9.08
N TRP A 159 -1.83 21.55 -7.89
CA TRP A 159 -0.36 21.54 -7.79
C TRP A 159 0.21 20.17 -8.20
N ASN A 160 1.51 20.09 -8.40
CA ASN A 160 2.18 18.81 -8.64
C ASN A 160 2.13 17.93 -7.39
N PRO A 161 2.11 16.58 -7.55
CA PRO A 161 2.30 15.70 -6.40
C PRO A 161 3.59 16.08 -5.64
N TYR A 162 3.51 16.19 -4.33
CA TYR A 162 4.70 16.39 -3.50
C TYR A 162 5.15 15.05 -2.95
N MET A 163 6.27 14.54 -3.44
CA MET A 163 6.82 13.24 -3.02
C MET A 163 8.11 13.42 -2.23
N PHE A 164 8.31 12.56 -1.25
CA PHE A 164 9.54 12.45 -0.50
C PHE A 164 9.93 11.00 -0.31
N LEU A 165 11.21 10.78 0.01
CA LEU A 165 11.73 9.45 0.31
C LEU A 165 11.57 9.16 1.81
N LYS A 166 11.03 8.00 2.11
CA LYS A 166 11.05 7.42 3.47
C LYS A 166 12.14 6.34 3.51
N ALA A 167 12.89 6.30 4.61
CA ALA A 167 13.97 5.33 4.73
C ALA A 167 13.42 3.90 4.75
N PRO A 168 13.83 3.00 3.86
CA PRO A 168 13.41 1.59 3.90
C PRO A 168 13.78 0.88 5.21
N ALA A 169 14.78 1.38 5.93
CA ALA A 169 15.17 0.88 7.26
C ALA A 169 14.10 1.12 8.34
N ALA A 170 13.19 2.09 8.13
CA ALA A 170 12.08 2.36 9.04
C ALA A 170 10.94 1.34 8.96
N VAL A 171 10.97 0.40 7.99
CA VAL A 171 9.91 -0.58 7.79
C VAL A 171 9.82 -1.54 8.96
N THR A 172 8.60 -1.74 9.47
CA THR A 172 8.27 -2.73 10.50
C THR A 172 6.99 -3.48 10.14
N ALA A 173 6.78 -4.65 10.76
CA ALA A 173 5.68 -5.54 10.41
C ALA A 173 4.36 -5.15 11.05
N ASN A 174 3.27 -5.67 10.51
CA ASN A 174 1.99 -5.74 11.21
C ASN A 174 2.15 -6.46 12.56
N GLY A 175 1.65 -5.85 13.63
CA GLY A 175 1.75 -6.37 15.00
C GLY A 175 3.06 -6.05 15.73
N GLU A 176 4.11 -5.64 15.03
CA GLU A 176 5.34 -5.14 15.67
C GLU A 176 5.14 -3.70 16.20
N PRO A 177 5.85 -3.30 17.26
CA PRO A 177 5.60 -2.01 17.87
C PRO A 177 6.13 -0.83 17.04
N ILE A 178 5.35 0.26 17.02
CA ILE A 178 5.85 1.61 16.74
C ILE A 178 6.62 2.07 17.97
N LYS A 179 7.88 2.40 17.80
CA LYS A 179 8.78 2.83 18.89
C LYS A 179 8.82 4.34 18.94
N LEU A 180 8.44 4.93 20.08
CA LEU A 180 8.56 6.35 20.30
C LEU A 180 10.00 6.69 20.68
N PRO A 181 10.73 7.50 19.90
CA PRO A 181 12.12 7.82 20.21
C PRO A 181 12.23 8.61 21.53
N PRO A 182 13.35 8.50 22.25
CA PRO A 182 13.54 9.20 23.53
C PRO A 182 13.33 10.72 23.40
N GLY A 183 12.51 11.29 24.29
CA GLY A 183 12.22 12.72 24.29
C GLY A 183 11.28 13.23 23.20
N ARG A 184 10.79 12.36 22.32
CA ARG A 184 9.83 12.72 21.25
C ARG A 184 8.40 12.52 21.75
N THR A 185 7.64 13.59 21.79
CA THR A 185 6.27 13.62 22.37
C THR A 185 5.19 13.98 21.34
N GLN A 186 5.58 14.27 20.10
CA GLN A 186 4.67 14.70 19.04
C GLN A 186 4.70 13.71 17.87
N VAL A 187 4.64 12.41 18.18
CA VAL A 187 4.58 11.36 17.18
C VAL A 187 3.13 11.14 16.75
N ASP A 188 2.90 11.20 15.46
CA ASP A 188 1.58 11.21 14.82
C ASP A 188 1.43 10.05 13.83
N TRP A 189 0.21 9.76 13.41
CA TRP A 189 -0.13 8.73 12.43
C TRP A 189 -0.53 9.34 11.10
N GLU A 190 -0.24 8.64 10.02
CA GLU A 190 -0.73 8.88 8.66
C GLU A 190 -0.93 7.52 7.97
N CYS A 191 -2.13 6.95 8.12
CA CYS A 191 -2.45 5.66 7.50
C CYS A 191 -2.72 5.81 6.01
N GLU A 192 -2.00 5.04 5.19
CA GLU A 192 -1.95 5.20 3.74
C GLU A 192 -2.11 3.87 3.02
N MET A 193 -2.58 3.91 1.79
CA MET A 193 -2.48 2.79 0.87
C MET A 193 -1.09 2.78 0.24
N GLY A 194 -0.41 1.64 0.25
CA GLY A 194 0.85 1.43 -0.43
C GLY A 194 0.62 0.80 -1.81
N VAL A 195 0.99 1.49 -2.88
CA VAL A 195 1.01 0.96 -4.24
C VAL A 195 2.31 0.22 -4.46
N VAL A 196 2.24 -1.08 -4.72
CA VAL A 196 3.41 -1.93 -4.98
C VAL A 196 3.68 -2.00 -6.47
N ILE A 197 4.88 -1.63 -6.89
CA ILE A 197 5.32 -1.65 -8.28
C ILE A 197 5.61 -3.09 -8.72
N GLY A 198 5.13 -3.47 -9.90
CA GLY A 198 5.22 -4.85 -10.42
C GLY A 198 6.36 -5.09 -11.41
N ARG A 199 6.78 -4.07 -12.10
CA ARG A 199 7.86 -4.10 -13.10
C ARG A 199 8.51 -2.74 -13.22
N GLU A 200 9.67 -2.70 -13.87
CA GLU A 200 10.38 -1.43 -14.08
C GLU A 200 9.49 -0.40 -14.78
N ALA A 201 9.36 0.77 -14.15
CA ALA A 201 8.57 1.90 -14.61
C ALA A 201 9.49 3.13 -14.73
N HIS A 202 9.68 3.60 -15.96
CA HIS A 202 10.44 4.79 -16.28
C HIS A 202 9.65 5.65 -17.28
N ARG A 203 9.32 6.87 -16.88
CA ARG A 203 8.54 7.83 -17.67
C ARG A 203 7.22 7.27 -18.21
N VAL A 204 6.47 6.67 -17.30
CA VAL A 204 5.17 6.05 -17.61
C VAL A 204 4.09 7.13 -17.59
N SER A 205 3.15 7.09 -18.55
CA SER A 205 1.96 7.94 -18.49
C SER A 205 0.93 7.41 -17.47
N ALA A 206 0.06 8.28 -16.95
CA ALA A 206 -1.02 7.87 -16.04
C ALA A 206 -1.94 6.82 -16.68
N ALA A 207 -2.19 6.90 -17.99
CA ALA A 207 -3.00 5.93 -18.71
C ALA A 207 -2.37 4.52 -18.77
N GLN A 208 -1.05 4.43 -18.68
CA GLN A 208 -0.30 3.15 -18.69
C GLN A 208 0.03 2.64 -17.27
N ALA A 209 -0.10 3.49 -16.25
CA ALA A 209 0.38 3.22 -14.89
C ALA A 209 -0.19 1.92 -14.29
N ALA A 210 -1.45 1.59 -14.60
CA ALA A 210 -2.09 0.36 -14.15
C ALA A 210 -1.31 -0.91 -14.53
N ASP A 211 -0.60 -0.91 -15.66
CA ASP A 211 0.19 -2.05 -16.12
C ASP A 211 1.46 -2.28 -15.30
N TYR A 212 1.91 -1.25 -14.57
CA TYR A 212 3.13 -1.27 -13.76
C TYR A 212 2.85 -1.56 -12.30
N ILE A 213 1.60 -1.50 -11.86
CA ILE A 213 1.17 -1.84 -10.51
C ILE A 213 1.04 -3.36 -10.37
N PHE A 214 1.64 -3.91 -9.31
CA PHE A 214 1.49 -5.30 -8.90
C PHE A 214 0.24 -5.52 -8.05
N GLY A 215 0.07 -4.67 -7.05
CA GLY A 215 -0.99 -4.76 -6.07
C GLY A 215 -0.91 -3.67 -5.02
N TYR A 216 -1.62 -3.86 -3.93
CA TYR A 216 -1.76 -2.86 -2.88
C TYR A 216 -1.48 -3.47 -1.51
N THR A 217 -0.87 -2.68 -0.67
CA THR A 217 -0.61 -2.97 0.75
C THR A 217 -1.00 -1.74 1.58
N LEU A 218 -0.72 -1.75 2.86
CA LEU A 218 -0.89 -0.57 3.72
C LEU A 218 0.44 -0.11 4.25
N GLU A 219 0.57 1.17 4.49
CA GLU A 219 1.65 1.79 5.23
C GLU A 219 1.06 2.79 6.24
N ASN A 220 1.70 2.92 7.39
CA ASN A 220 1.47 4.03 8.28
C ASN A 220 2.70 4.94 8.24
N ASP A 221 2.58 6.10 7.58
CA ASP A 221 3.65 7.10 7.48
C ASP A 221 3.81 7.85 8.81
N VAL A 222 4.24 7.12 9.84
CA VAL A 222 4.43 7.66 11.18
C VAL A 222 5.35 8.86 11.13
N SER A 223 4.94 9.93 11.82
CA SER A 223 5.54 11.25 11.70
C SER A 223 5.91 11.82 13.06
N ASP A 224 7.17 12.24 13.25
CA ASP A 224 7.57 13.09 14.36
C ASP A 224 7.36 14.55 13.97
N ARG A 225 6.28 15.14 14.45
CA ARG A 225 5.94 16.55 14.18
C ARG A 225 6.89 17.51 14.86
N GLY A 226 7.44 17.14 16.01
CA GLY A 226 8.45 17.92 16.75
C GLY A 226 9.87 17.76 16.22
N GLY A 227 10.16 16.69 15.44
CA GLY A 227 11.50 16.38 14.92
C GLY A 227 12.01 17.31 13.82
N ARG A 228 11.12 18.14 13.27
CA ARG A 228 11.47 19.10 12.21
C ARG A 228 12.04 20.42 12.73
N GLY A 229 12.51 20.45 13.98
CA GLY A 229 12.73 21.66 14.76
C GLY A 229 13.96 22.49 14.46
N ASP A 230 15.01 22.03 13.76
CA ASP A 230 16.04 22.92 13.26
C ASP A 230 15.63 23.50 11.91
N ASN A 231 15.01 24.65 11.95
CA ASN A 231 14.40 25.29 10.78
C ASN A 231 15.38 26.13 9.95
N ARG A 232 16.69 26.11 10.22
CA ARG A 232 17.65 26.92 9.47
C ARG A 232 17.59 26.66 7.97
N TYR A 233 17.40 25.40 7.59
CA TYR A 233 17.31 24.95 6.20
C TYR A 233 15.94 24.40 5.81
N GLY A 234 14.92 24.64 6.60
CA GLY A 234 13.57 24.11 6.45
C GLY A 234 13.35 22.83 7.27
N SER A 235 12.27 22.12 6.97
CA SER A 235 11.91 20.87 7.67
C SER A 235 12.86 19.73 7.30
N ASP A 236 13.42 19.06 8.30
CA ASP A 236 14.17 17.82 8.10
C ASP A 236 13.20 16.63 8.00
N TRP A 237 13.04 16.10 6.79
CA TRP A 237 12.13 14.99 6.52
C TRP A 237 12.70 13.63 6.94
N VAL A 238 14.03 13.50 7.07
CA VAL A 238 14.64 12.26 7.61
C VAL A 238 14.28 12.13 9.09
N ILE A 239 14.51 13.18 9.89
CA ILE A 239 14.11 13.21 11.31
C ILE A 239 12.60 13.06 11.45
N GLY A 240 11.82 13.78 10.64
CA GLY A 240 10.37 13.78 10.76
C GLY A 240 9.70 12.45 10.39
N LYS A 241 10.33 11.61 9.57
CA LYS A 241 9.66 10.49 8.89
C LYS A 241 10.38 9.14 8.94
N SER A 242 11.63 9.07 9.40
CA SER A 242 12.46 7.90 9.18
C SER A 242 13.12 7.31 10.43
N HIS A 243 12.54 7.54 11.62
CA HIS A 243 12.96 6.77 12.80
C HIS A 243 12.65 5.29 12.62
N ASP A 244 13.35 4.44 13.34
CA ASP A 244 13.08 3.00 13.38
C ASP A 244 11.60 2.75 13.66
N SER A 245 10.98 1.84 12.91
CA SER A 245 9.56 1.49 12.98
C SER A 245 8.56 2.55 12.51
N PHE A 246 9.00 3.66 11.91
CA PHE A 246 8.10 4.71 11.41
C PHE A 246 7.46 4.41 10.04
N ALA A 247 7.68 3.21 9.51
CA ALA A 247 6.99 2.69 8.33
C ALA A 247 6.39 1.30 8.59
N PRO A 248 5.42 1.15 9.52
CA PRO A 248 4.64 -0.08 9.58
C PRO A 248 4.04 -0.38 8.22
N MET A 249 4.28 -1.59 7.69
CA MET A 249 3.85 -1.99 6.35
C MET A 249 3.21 -3.38 6.35
N GLY A 250 2.13 -3.52 5.62
CA GLY A 250 1.46 -4.82 5.46
C GLY A 250 -0.02 -4.80 5.80
N PRO A 251 -0.58 -5.91 6.34
CA PRO A 251 0.10 -7.20 6.62
C PRO A 251 0.50 -7.98 5.38
N PHE A 252 -0.19 -7.78 4.26
CA PHE A 252 -0.03 -8.54 3.02
C PHE A 252 -0.10 -7.60 1.81
N ILE A 253 0.21 -8.13 0.63
CA ILE A 253 -0.08 -7.49 -0.65
C ILE A 253 -1.33 -8.16 -1.23
N THR A 254 -2.34 -7.38 -1.55
CA THR A 254 -3.48 -7.81 -2.36
C THR A 254 -3.14 -7.55 -3.83
N PRO A 255 -2.99 -8.59 -4.68
CA PRO A 255 -2.76 -8.40 -6.11
C PRO A 255 -3.84 -7.52 -6.74
N LYS A 256 -3.46 -6.67 -7.70
CA LYS A 256 -4.38 -5.70 -8.32
C LYS A 256 -5.62 -6.34 -8.95
N GLU A 257 -5.51 -7.59 -9.39
CA GLU A 257 -6.62 -8.34 -10.00
C GLU A 257 -7.77 -8.62 -9.02
N PHE A 258 -7.55 -8.46 -7.71
CA PHE A 258 -8.57 -8.63 -6.66
C PHE A 258 -9.05 -7.29 -6.08
N VAL A 259 -8.61 -6.16 -6.63
CA VAL A 259 -9.05 -4.82 -6.26
C VAL A 259 -9.79 -4.21 -7.45
N ALA A 260 -11.09 -4.08 -7.34
CA ALA A 260 -11.95 -3.68 -8.46
C ALA A 260 -11.61 -2.27 -8.99
N ASP A 261 -11.47 -1.29 -8.10
CA ASP A 261 -11.03 0.07 -8.42
C ASP A 261 -10.27 0.67 -7.23
N PRO A 262 -8.95 0.84 -7.33
CA PRO A 262 -8.15 1.38 -6.23
C PRO A 262 -8.50 2.84 -5.88
N ARG A 263 -9.31 3.52 -6.69
CA ARG A 263 -9.78 4.89 -6.45
C ARG A 263 -11.10 4.95 -5.67
N LYS A 264 -11.65 3.81 -5.23
CA LYS A 264 -12.95 3.72 -4.55
C LYS A 264 -12.90 2.83 -3.31
N ILE A 265 -11.81 2.87 -2.58
CA ILE A 265 -11.60 2.06 -1.39
C ILE A 265 -11.95 2.89 -0.16
N ALA A 266 -12.83 2.36 0.70
CA ALA A 266 -13.15 2.97 1.99
C ALA A 266 -11.96 2.83 2.95
N ILE A 267 -11.74 3.86 3.75
CA ILE A 267 -10.62 3.99 4.70
C ILE A 267 -11.18 4.17 6.10
N ALA A 268 -10.67 3.42 7.04
CA ALA A 268 -11.03 3.49 8.44
C ALA A 268 -9.77 3.38 9.30
N VAL A 269 -9.54 4.35 10.19
CA VAL A 269 -8.43 4.33 11.14
C VAL A 269 -8.95 4.44 12.55
N ASP A 270 -8.51 3.53 13.42
CA ASP A 270 -8.91 3.50 14.82
C ASP A 270 -7.68 3.61 15.73
N LEU A 271 -7.77 4.44 16.75
CA LEU A 271 -6.81 4.53 17.85
C LEU A 271 -7.49 4.02 19.11
N ASN A 272 -6.97 2.95 19.70
CA ASN A 272 -7.54 2.29 20.88
C ASN A 272 -9.02 1.89 20.71
N GLY A 273 -9.40 1.52 19.48
CA GLY A 273 -10.79 1.14 19.13
C GLY A 273 -11.72 2.33 18.87
N MET A 274 -11.23 3.56 18.95
CA MET A 274 -12.00 4.75 18.61
C MET A 274 -11.67 5.21 17.19
N ARG A 275 -12.68 5.42 16.33
CA ARG A 275 -12.52 5.91 14.97
C ARG A 275 -11.92 7.31 14.98
N ILE A 276 -10.78 7.48 14.31
CA ILE A 276 -10.03 8.75 14.23
C ILE A 276 -9.91 9.29 12.81
N GLN A 277 -9.91 8.43 11.80
CA GLN A 277 -10.01 8.85 10.39
C GLN A 277 -11.08 8.00 9.71
N ASP A 278 -11.84 8.62 8.82
CA ASP A 278 -12.85 8.00 7.98
C ASP A 278 -12.82 8.69 6.62
N GLY A 279 -12.66 7.93 5.55
CA GLY A 279 -12.48 8.51 4.23
C GLY A 279 -12.55 7.47 3.12
N ALA A 280 -12.13 7.89 1.94
CA ALA A 280 -12.03 7.00 0.79
C ALA A 280 -10.94 7.47 -0.18
N THR A 281 -10.33 6.53 -0.91
CA THR A 281 -9.30 6.85 -1.92
C THR A 281 -9.82 7.73 -3.07
N SER A 282 -11.13 7.85 -3.24
CA SER A 282 -11.75 8.78 -4.19
C SER A 282 -11.58 10.26 -3.82
N LEU A 283 -11.15 10.55 -2.60
CA LEU A 283 -10.87 11.90 -2.10
C LEU A 283 -9.41 12.34 -2.35
N MET A 284 -8.60 11.48 -2.95
CA MET A 284 -7.24 11.83 -3.35
C MET A 284 -7.23 12.98 -4.36
N ILE A 285 -6.28 13.90 -4.22
CA ILE A 285 -6.02 14.99 -5.16
C ILE A 285 -5.40 14.42 -6.45
N HIS A 286 -4.41 13.54 -6.28
CA HIS A 286 -3.79 12.77 -7.35
C HIS A 286 -4.04 11.29 -7.10
N ASP A 287 -4.67 10.62 -8.05
CA ASP A 287 -4.97 9.20 -7.91
C ASP A 287 -3.70 8.33 -8.03
N VAL A 288 -3.84 7.05 -7.74
CA VAL A 288 -2.71 6.10 -7.73
C VAL A 288 -1.99 6.01 -9.08
N PHE A 289 -2.68 6.22 -10.19
CA PHE A 289 -2.09 6.15 -11.52
C PHE A 289 -1.27 7.40 -11.84
N GLU A 290 -1.77 8.57 -11.44
CA GLU A 290 -1.06 9.83 -11.54
C GLU A 290 0.22 9.82 -10.67
N GLN A 291 0.15 9.24 -9.46
CA GLN A 291 1.30 9.11 -8.58
C GLN A 291 2.38 8.20 -9.16
N VAL A 292 2.01 7.05 -9.74
CA VAL A 292 2.97 6.16 -10.43
C VAL A 292 3.60 6.88 -11.62
N ALA A 293 2.81 7.57 -12.42
CA ALA A 293 3.30 8.36 -13.55
C ALA A 293 4.30 9.42 -13.08
N TYR A 294 3.93 10.23 -12.10
CA TYR A 294 4.79 11.29 -11.57
C TYR A 294 6.10 10.74 -10.98
N GLY A 295 6.01 9.76 -10.09
CA GLY A 295 7.19 9.13 -9.49
C GLY A 295 8.13 8.52 -10.52
N SER A 296 7.58 7.83 -11.55
CA SER A 296 8.38 7.21 -12.62
C SER A 296 9.08 8.22 -13.55
N ASN A 297 8.60 9.46 -13.59
CA ASN A 297 9.25 10.54 -14.33
C ASN A 297 10.43 11.16 -13.57
N ILE A 298 10.49 10.97 -12.25
CA ILE A 298 11.57 11.47 -11.40
C ILE A 298 12.65 10.39 -11.21
N ILE A 299 12.23 9.16 -10.88
CA ILE A 299 13.12 8.04 -10.59
C ILE A 299 12.58 6.76 -11.24
N THR A 300 13.47 5.93 -11.78
CA THR A 300 13.06 4.60 -12.26
C THR A 300 12.60 3.74 -11.09
N LEU A 301 11.32 3.40 -11.07
CA LEU A 301 10.73 2.50 -10.09
C LEU A 301 10.94 1.04 -10.51
N ARG A 302 11.13 0.15 -9.55
CA ARG A 302 11.42 -1.27 -9.78
C ARG A 302 10.40 -2.17 -9.09
N ALA A 303 10.35 -3.43 -9.50
CA ALA A 303 9.50 -4.43 -8.85
C ALA A 303 9.76 -4.48 -7.33
N GLY A 304 8.70 -4.30 -6.55
CA GLY A 304 8.77 -4.25 -5.09
C GLY A 304 9.07 -2.87 -4.50
N ASP A 305 9.22 -1.82 -5.31
CA ASP A 305 9.18 -0.45 -4.80
C ASP A 305 7.75 -0.08 -4.38
N VAL A 306 7.61 0.82 -3.43
CA VAL A 306 6.32 1.19 -2.84
C VAL A 306 6.10 2.70 -2.95
N ILE A 307 4.89 3.09 -3.34
CA ILE A 307 4.41 4.47 -3.24
C ILE A 307 3.28 4.48 -2.21
N ALA A 308 3.48 5.17 -1.10
CA ALA A 308 2.44 5.47 -0.12
C ALA A 308 1.68 6.72 -0.56
N THR A 309 0.34 6.64 -0.55
CA THR A 309 -0.52 7.50 -1.38
C THR A 309 -1.03 8.76 -0.69
N GLY A 310 -0.56 9.02 0.52
CA GLY A 310 -1.11 10.08 1.37
C GLY A 310 -2.25 9.56 2.26
N THR A 311 -2.57 10.31 3.29
CA THR A 311 -3.58 10.00 4.31
C THR A 311 -4.78 10.94 4.21
N PRO A 312 -6.01 10.49 4.53
CA PRO A 312 -7.16 11.39 4.67
C PRO A 312 -7.03 12.29 5.90
N ALA A 313 -7.93 13.28 6.04
CA ALA A 313 -8.01 14.14 7.21
C ALA A 313 -8.23 13.36 8.52
N GLY A 314 -7.84 13.97 9.65
CA GLY A 314 -8.00 13.42 10.99
C GLY A 314 -6.71 12.93 11.61
N VAL A 315 -5.55 13.43 11.14
CA VAL A 315 -4.25 13.21 11.79
C VAL A 315 -4.23 13.86 13.18
N GLY A 316 -3.39 13.34 14.06
CA GLY A 316 -3.39 13.77 15.46
C GLY A 316 -2.96 15.22 15.66
N SER A 317 -1.97 15.69 14.90
CA SER A 317 -1.46 17.05 14.97
C SER A 317 -2.45 18.13 14.54
N ALA A 318 -3.45 17.77 13.72
CA ALA A 318 -4.48 18.70 13.26
C ALA A 318 -5.73 18.75 14.17
N ARG A 319 -5.78 17.95 15.22
CA ARG A 319 -6.90 17.95 16.17
C ARG A 319 -6.82 19.12 17.15
N THR A 320 -7.95 19.48 17.71
CA THR A 320 -8.05 20.54 18.71
C THR A 320 -8.67 20.01 20.01
N PRO A 321 -7.89 19.78 21.09
CA PRO A 321 -6.43 19.88 21.14
C PRO A 321 -5.72 18.76 20.33
N PRO A 322 -4.44 18.94 19.94
CA PRO A 322 -3.68 17.90 19.26
C PRO A 322 -3.57 16.62 20.09
N ILE A 323 -3.61 15.48 19.39
CA ILE A 323 -3.48 14.14 19.99
C ILE A 323 -2.27 13.46 19.34
N TYR A 324 -1.38 12.91 20.16
CA TYR A 324 -0.20 12.19 19.68
C TYR A 324 -0.16 10.78 20.25
N LEU A 325 0.54 9.88 19.57
CA LEU A 325 0.73 8.50 19.99
C LEU A 325 1.49 8.45 21.33
N LYS A 326 1.07 7.54 22.20
CA LYS A 326 1.66 7.31 23.53
C LYS A 326 1.97 5.82 23.69
N ALA A 327 2.95 5.51 24.52
CA ALA A 327 3.21 4.12 24.92
C ALA A 327 1.94 3.48 25.52
N GLY A 328 1.60 2.31 25.04
CA GLY A 328 0.37 1.59 25.39
C GLY A 328 -0.77 1.78 24.37
N ASP A 329 -0.68 2.73 23.46
CA ASP A 329 -1.66 2.88 22.39
C ASP A 329 -1.59 1.72 21.39
N ARG A 330 -2.69 1.52 20.68
CA ARG A 330 -2.79 0.64 19.53
C ARG A 330 -3.51 1.35 18.39
N ILE A 331 -2.85 1.44 17.25
CA ILE A 331 -3.44 2.01 16.03
C ILE A 331 -3.75 0.91 15.03
N SER A 332 -4.86 1.02 14.31
CA SER A 332 -5.21 0.14 13.20
C SER A 332 -5.72 0.93 12.01
N CYS A 333 -5.18 0.62 10.84
CA CYS A 333 -5.49 1.19 9.54
C CYS A 333 -6.21 0.13 8.71
N THR A 334 -7.42 0.38 8.26
CA THR A 334 -8.19 -0.55 7.42
C THR A 334 -8.52 0.10 6.09
N TYR A 335 -8.18 -0.58 5.01
CA TYR A 335 -8.57 -0.24 3.65
C TYR A 335 -9.37 -1.42 3.08
N ASP A 336 -10.61 -1.15 2.70
CA ASP A 336 -11.54 -2.21 2.28
C ASP A 336 -10.99 -3.00 1.09
N GLY A 337 -11.09 -4.33 1.16
CA GLY A 337 -10.51 -5.24 0.16
C GLY A 337 -8.98 -5.37 0.18
N VAL A 338 -8.24 -4.41 0.76
CA VAL A 338 -6.76 -4.48 0.88
C VAL A 338 -6.36 -5.19 2.17
N GLY A 339 -6.78 -4.69 3.31
CA GLY A 339 -6.45 -5.32 4.59
C GLY A 339 -6.54 -4.38 5.79
N THR A 340 -6.05 -4.87 6.92
CA THR A 340 -5.90 -4.10 8.16
C THR A 340 -4.48 -4.23 8.68
N LEU A 341 -3.81 -3.10 8.84
CA LEU A 341 -2.49 -2.97 9.45
C LEU A 341 -2.68 -2.45 10.87
N ALA A 342 -2.18 -3.17 11.86
CA ALA A 342 -2.38 -2.80 13.25
C ALA A 342 -1.08 -2.95 14.06
N ASN A 343 -0.72 -1.91 14.81
CA ASN A 343 0.53 -1.85 15.55
C ASN A 343 0.30 -1.31 16.97
N PRO A 344 0.89 -1.94 18.00
CA PRO A 344 1.00 -1.34 19.32
C PRO A 344 2.06 -0.24 19.31
N VAL A 345 1.99 0.66 20.28
CA VAL A 345 2.95 1.75 20.46
C VAL A 345 3.72 1.53 21.76
N VAL A 346 5.03 1.64 21.72
CA VAL A 346 5.89 1.48 22.90
C VAL A 346 6.89 2.63 23.01
N GLN A 347 7.39 2.89 24.22
CA GLN A 347 8.54 3.77 24.39
C GLN A 347 9.80 3.02 23.97
N GLU A 348 10.63 3.61 23.14
CA GLU A 348 11.97 3.10 22.87
C GLU A 348 12.83 3.19 24.15
N LYS A 349 13.61 2.13 24.42
CA LYS A 349 14.46 2.02 25.61
C LYS A 349 15.79 2.73 25.45
#